data_8388e1b101520aee3347a6b686c43857
#
_entry.id   8388e1b101520aee3347a6b686c43857
#
_cell.length_a   1.000
_cell.length_b   1.000
_cell.length_c   1.000
_cell.angle_alpha   90.00
_cell.angle_beta   90.00
_cell.angle_gamma   90.00
#
_symmetry.space_group_name_H-M   'P 1'
#
loop_
_entity.id
_entity.type
_entity.pdbx_description
1 polymer ?
#
loop_
_entity_poly.entity_id
_entity_poly.type
_entity_poly.pdbx_seq_one_letter_code
_entity_poly.pdbx_strand_id
1 'polypeptide(L)'
;KIEILINNEDLRKKISASAKNNAKSKFSWTVVLEKYRNLSNELDSIRLAESNDIDLVAPTNPSNSQDPYFLFDSYPTFLINESSVLTKIINDKEYTINKVYHLGSVSFEGSKTPSLDELESVYNSINNNDNQTISDIIGKTEIEYEIICRAVIWLIKFGFLSMEGKVNE
;
A
#
# COMPACT_ATOMS: atom_id res chain seq x y z
N LYS A 1 -9.44 22.91 -12.31
CA LYS A 1 -10.73 22.16 -12.15
C LYS A 1 -11.52 22.65 -10.95
N ILE A 2 -10.92 22.86 -9.79
CA ILE A 2 -11.61 23.40 -8.58
C ILE A 2 -12.15 24.81 -8.84
N GLU A 3 -11.39 25.68 -9.48
CA GLU A 3 -11.77 27.06 -9.83
C GLU A 3 -13.06 27.09 -10.69
N ILE A 4 -13.22 26.15 -11.63
CA ILE A 4 -14.43 26.02 -12.44
C ILE A 4 -15.66 25.72 -11.56
N LEU A 5 -15.49 24.89 -10.56
CA LEU A 5 -16.57 24.53 -9.62
C LEU A 5 -16.90 25.68 -8.65
N ILE A 6 -15.92 26.48 -8.27
CA ILE A 6 -16.14 27.66 -7.42
C ILE A 6 -16.99 28.68 -8.17
N ASN A 7 -16.67 28.92 -9.44
CA ASN A 7 -17.29 29.97 -10.25
C ASN A 7 -18.58 29.55 -10.97
N ASN A 8 -18.95 28.24 -10.93
CA ASN A 8 -20.13 27.74 -11.62
C ASN A 8 -21.05 26.98 -10.65
N GLU A 9 -22.04 27.68 -10.12
CA GLU A 9 -22.98 27.13 -9.15
C GLU A 9 -23.86 26.02 -9.74
N ASP A 10 -24.32 26.17 -10.97
CA ASP A 10 -25.20 25.19 -11.62
C ASP A 10 -24.47 23.87 -11.88
N LEU A 11 -23.22 23.95 -12.34
CA LEU A 11 -22.35 22.77 -12.51
C LEU A 11 -22.12 22.09 -11.17
N ARG A 12 -21.85 22.84 -10.12
CA ARG A 12 -21.65 22.31 -8.77
C ARG A 12 -22.89 21.60 -8.24
N LYS A 13 -24.09 22.20 -8.41
CA LYS A 13 -25.37 21.58 -8.04
C LYS A 13 -25.63 20.29 -8.82
N LYS A 14 -25.37 20.28 -10.13
CA LYS A 14 -25.53 19.10 -10.98
C LYS A 14 -24.61 17.96 -10.55
N ILE A 15 -23.33 18.23 -10.32
CA ILE A 15 -22.36 17.23 -9.85
C ILE A 15 -22.75 16.73 -8.46
N SER A 16 -23.15 17.60 -7.55
CA SER A 16 -23.59 17.23 -6.20
C SER A 16 -24.81 16.29 -6.23
N ALA A 17 -25.80 16.61 -7.03
CA ALA A 17 -27.00 15.77 -7.20
C ALA A 17 -26.63 14.39 -7.79
N SER A 18 -25.76 14.36 -8.81
CA SER A 18 -25.28 13.13 -9.41
C SER A 18 -24.48 12.28 -8.42
N ALA A 19 -23.58 12.89 -7.66
CA ALA A 19 -22.80 12.20 -6.63
C ALA A 19 -23.69 11.62 -5.53
N LYS A 20 -24.69 12.38 -5.06
CA LYS A 20 -25.66 11.90 -4.06
C LYS A 20 -26.47 10.71 -4.57
N ASN A 21 -26.93 10.75 -5.81
CA ASN A 21 -27.67 9.65 -6.42
C ASN A 21 -26.80 8.41 -6.60
N ASN A 22 -25.56 8.58 -7.06
CA ASN A 22 -24.61 7.50 -7.20
C ASN A 22 -24.27 6.85 -5.84
N ALA A 23 -24.07 7.66 -4.79
CA ALA A 23 -23.84 7.17 -3.45
C ALA A 23 -25.03 6.35 -2.92
N LYS A 24 -26.25 6.85 -3.10
CA LYS A 24 -27.46 6.14 -2.67
C LYS A 24 -27.70 4.85 -3.43
N SER A 25 -27.51 4.85 -4.75
CA SER A 25 -27.81 3.69 -5.61
C SER A 25 -26.76 2.59 -5.56
N LYS A 26 -25.50 2.90 -5.19
CA LYS A 26 -24.41 1.93 -5.21
C LYS A 26 -23.88 1.57 -3.82
N PHE A 27 -23.92 2.51 -2.89
CA PHE A 27 -23.21 2.42 -1.60
C PHE A 27 -24.13 2.56 -0.38
N SER A 28 -25.47 2.65 -0.57
CA SER A 28 -26.38 2.58 0.57
C SER A 28 -26.29 1.19 1.23
N TRP A 29 -26.46 1.14 2.55
CA TRP A 29 -26.45 -0.12 3.29
C TRP A 29 -27.42 -1.16 2.73
N THR A 30 -28.59 -0.76 2.28
CA THR A 30 -29.57 -1.67 1.65
C THR A 30 -28.96 -2.37 0.44
N VAL A 31 -28.33 -1.61 -0.47
CA VAL A 31 -27.70 -2.16 -1.68
C VAL A 31 -26.48 -3.02 -1.34
N VAL A 32 -25.66 -2.57 -0.40
CA VAL A 32 -24.47 -3.30 0.02
C VAL A 32 -24.84 -4.63 0.69
N LEU A 33 -25.80 -4.62 1.62
CA LEU A 33 -26.26 -5.85 2.29
C LEU A 33 -26.89 -6.84 1.32
N GLU A 34 -27.64 -6.36 0.32
CA GLU A 34 -28.19 -7.22 -0.71
C GLU A 34 -27.11 -7.93 -1.52
N LYS A 35 -26.05 -7.21 -1.90
CA LYS A 35 -24.88 -7.80 -2.57
C LYS A 35 -24.17 -8.86 -1.71
N TYR A 36 -24.00 -8.59 -0.42
CA TYR A 36 -23.41 -9.59 0.50
C TYR A 36 -24.29 -10.83 0.64
N ARG A 37 -25.62 -10.68 0.73
CA ARG A 37 -26.54 -11.82 0.77
C ARG A 37 -26.47 -12.66 -0.51
N ASN A 38 -26.43 -12.00 -1.67
CA ASN A 38 -26.33 -12.69 -2.94
C ASN A 38 -25.02 -13.46 -3.05
N LEU A 39 -23.90 -12.83 -2.66
CA LEU A 39 -22.60 -13.49 -2.59
C LEU A 39 -22.61 -14.69 -1.63
N SER A 40 -23.19 -14.54 -0.44
CA SER A 40 -23.30 -15.64 0.53
C SER A 40 -24.10 -16.81 -0.04
N ASN A 41 -25.21 -16.55 -0.71
CA ASN A 41 -26.05 -17.59 -1.33
C ASN A 41 -25.31 -18.28 -2.49
N GLU A 42 -24.54 -17.53 -3.27
CA GLU A 42 -23.71 -18.08 -4.35
C GLU A 42 -22.64 -19.02 -3.79
N LEU A 43 -21.90 -18.57 -2.77
CA LEU A 43 -20.88 -19.37 -2.10
C LEU A 43 -21.47 -20.62 -1.44
N ASP A 44 -22.63 -20.52 -0.82
CA ASP A 44 -23.35 -21.67 -0.26
C ASP A 44 -23.76 -22.67 -1.34
N SER A 45 -24.20 -22.20 -2.49
CA SER A 45 -24.55 -23.06 -3.64
C SER A 45 -23.31 -23.80 -4.17
N ILE A 46 -22.17 -23.11 -4.29
CA ILE A 46 -20.89 -23.71 -4.71
C ILE A 46 -20.46 -24.75 -3.68
N ARG A 47 -20.48 -24.43 -2.41
CA ARG A 47 -20.12 -25.35 -1.33
C ARG A 47 -20.97 -26.62 -1.32
N LEU A 48 -22.28 -26.48 -1.53
CA LEU A 48 -23.19 -27.62 -1.58
C LEU A 48 -22.97 -28.50 -2.81
N ALA A 49 -22.63 -27.88 -3.96
CA ALA A 49 -22.32 -28.63 -5.18
C ALA A 49 -21.03 -29.46 -5.03
N GLU A 50 -20.00 -28.86 -4.43
CA GLU A 50 -18.69 -29.48 -4.23
C GLU A 50 -18.65 -30.47 -3.04
N SER A 51 -19.57 -30.36 -2.08
CA SER A 51 -19.56 -31.19 -0.86
C SER A 51 -19.75 -32.68 -1.10
N ASN A 52 -20.19 -33.07 -2.29
CA ASN A 52 -20.41 -34.50 -2.65
C ASN A 52 -19.16 -35.16 -3.28
N ASP A 53 -18.15 -34.41 -3.67
CA ASP A 53 -17.00 -34.90 -4.46
C ASP A 53 -15.64 -34.80 -3.75
N ILE A 54 -15.56 -34.17 -2.60
CA ILE A 54 -14.29 -33.96 -1.93
C ILE A 54 -14.32 -34.63 -0.55
N ASP A 55 -13.38 -35.54 -0.31
CA ASP A 55 -12.92 -35.87 1.03
C ASP A 55 -12.35 -34.59 1.63
N LEU A 56 -13.23 -33.75 2.23
CA LEU A 56 -12.85 -32.55 2.92
C LEU A 56 -11.97 -32.91 4.12
N VAL A 57 -10.69 -33.07 3.87
CA VAL A 57 -9.70 -33.11 4.93
C VAL A 57 -9.80 -31.75 5.62
N ALA A 58 -10.31 -31.77 6.84
CA ALA A 58 -10.36 -30.54 7.66
C ALA A 58 -8.95 -29.92 7.67
N PRO A 59 -8.81 -28.64 7.32
CA PRO A 59 -7.51 -27.99 7.33
C PRO A 59 -6.90 -28.19 8.72
N THR A 60 -5.66 -28.65 8.75
CA THR A 60 -4.91 -28.89 10.00
C THR A 60 -4.75 -27.63 10.85
N ASN A 61 -4.90 -26.46 10.23
CA ASN A 61 -4.91 -25.17 10.90
C ASN A 61 -6.22 -24.43 10.64
N PRO A 62 -6.88 -23.90 11.67
CA PRO A 62 -8.05 -23.06 11.49
C PRO A 62 -7.71 -21.84 10.62
N SER A 63 -8.66 -21.38 9.80
CA SER A 63 -8.47 -20.27 8.84
C SER A 63 -7.98 -18.98 9.47
N ASN A 64 -8.21 -18.79 10.77
CA ASN A 64 -7.74 -17.61 11.52
C ASN A 64 -6.29 -17.72 12.02
N SER A 65 -5.63 -18.86 11.82
CA SER A 65 -4.23 -19.09 12.18
C SER A 65 -3.32 -19.29 10.95
N GLN A 66 -3.81 -18.96 9.76
CA GLN A 66 -2.97 -19.00 8.57
C GLN A 66 -1.90 -17.91 8.65
N ASP A 67 -0.70 -18.27 8.20
CA ASP A 67 0.40 -17.31 8.10
C ASP A 67 -0.02 -16.12 7.21
N PRO A 68 -0.05 -14.89 7.74
CA PRO A 68 -0.43 -13.74 6.96
C PRO A 68 0.50 -13.50 5.76
N TYR A 69 1.76 -13.89 5.82
CA TYR A 69 2.68 -13.79 4.70
C TYR A 69 2.24 -14.69 3.54
N PHE A 70 1.77 -15.90 3.83
CA PHE A 70 1.23 -16.80 2.81
C PHE A 70 -0.11 -16.28 2.24
N LEU A 71 -1.01 -15.76 3.10
CA LEU A 71 -2.30 -15.22 2.68
C LEU A 71 -2.18 -14.01 1.76
N PHE A 72 -1.15 -13.19 1.95
CA PHE A 72 -0.93 -11.95 1.25
C PHE A 72 0.24 -12.01 0.26
N ASP A 73 0.73 -13.19 -0.07
CA ASP A 73 1.85 -13.40 -0.98
C ASP A 73 1.66 -12.77 -2.36
N SER A 74 0.43 -12.79 -2.86
CA SER A 74 0.08 -12.19 -4.16
C SER A 74 -0.18 -10.67 -4.14
N TYR A 75 -0.21 -10.04 -2.96
CA TYR A 75 -0.50 -8.60 -2.85
C TYR A 75 0.68 -7.69 -3.22
N PRO A 76 1.94 -8.01 -2.88
CA PRO A 76 3.04 -7.15 -3.23
C PRO A 76 3.25 -7.10 -4.75
N THR A 77 3.25 -5.90 -5.31
CA THR A 77 3.59 -5.69 -6.73
C THR A 77 5.08 -6.00 -6.99
N PHE A 78 5.93 -5.70 -6.00
CA PHE A 78 7.36 -5.94 -6.03
C PHE A 78 7.86 -6.40 -4.68
N LEU A 79 8.85 -7.30 -4.69
CA LEU A 79 9.60 -7.67 -3.50
C LEU A 79 10.93 -6.91 -3.48
N ILE A 80 11.24 -6.33 -2.33
CA ILE A 80 12.53 -5.66 -2.12
C ILE A 80 13.62 -6.73 -1.92
N ASN A 81 14.72 -6.58 -2.66
CA ASN A 81 15.91 -7.37 -2.53
C ASN A 81 17.16 -6.51 -2.79
N GLU A 82 18.33 -7.07 -2.58
CA GLU A 82 19.61 -6.37 -2.75
C GLU A 82 19.82 -5.78 -4.16
N SER A 83 19.23 -6.37 -5.18
CA SER A 83 19.31 -5.91 -6.58
C SER A 83 18.27 -4.88 -6.94
N SER A 84 17.35 -4.53 -6.04
CA SER A 84 16.32 -3.52 -6.28
C SER A 84 16.95 -2.15 -6.54
N VAL A 85 16.57 -1.54 -7.65
CA VAL A 85 17.10 -0.25 -8.12
C VAL A 85 16.27 0.88 -7.59
N LEU A 86 16.91 1.83 -6.91
CA LEU A 86 16.29 2.97 -6.27
C LEU A 86 16.71 4.27 -6.96
N THR A 87 15.76 5.17 -7.11
CA THR A 87 15.97 6.51 -7.67
C THR A 87 15.36 7.55 -6.76
N LYS A 88 16.09 8.64 -6.47
CA LYS A 88 15.53 9.77 -5.74
C LYS A 88 14.47 10.50 -6.53
N ILE A 89 13.34 10.77 -5.89
CA ILE A 89 12.36 11.71 -6.40
C ILE A 89 12.74 13.10 -5.88
N ILE A 90 13.02 14.03 -6.78
CA ILE A 90 13.31 15.43 -6.42
C ILE A 90 11.99 16.09 -6.03
N ASN A 91 11.79 16.25 -4.74
CA ASN A 91 10.62 16.91 -4.18
C ASN A 91 10.84 18.41 -4.01
N ASP A 92 9.77 19.17 -3.90
CA ASP A 92 9.79 20.59 -3.56
C ASP A 92 10.53 20.79 -2.23
N LYS A 93 11.25 21.93 -2.10
CA LYS A 93 12.04 22.27 -0.89
C LYS A 93 11.22 22.29 0.40
N GLU A 94 9.90 22.42 0.29
CA GLU A 94 9.01 22.40 1.45
C GLU A 94 8.64 20.98 1.91
N TYR A 95 8.78 19.97 1.07
CA TYR A 95 8.45 18.57 1.39
C TYR A 95 9.71 17.83 1.82
N THR A 96 9.95 17.73 3.12
CA THR A 96 11.15 17.10 3.70
C THR A 96 10.79 15.86 4.52
N ILE A 97 11.73 14.93 4.63
CA ILE A 97 11.60 13.72 5.45
C ILE A 97 11.21 14.09 6.88
N ASN A 98 11.89 15.08 7.46
CA ASN A 98 11.63 15.54 8.82
C ASN A 98 10.18 16.03 9.00
N LYS A 99 9.65 16.84 8.08
CA LYS A 99 8.26 17.32 8.15
C LYS A 99 7.25 16.18 8.09
N VAL A 100 7.47 15.20 7.19
CA VAL A 100 6.59 14.06 7.04
C VAL A 100 6.67 13.14 8.25
N TYR A 101 7.87 12.90 8.77
CA TYR A 101 8.10 12.06 9.95
C TYR A 101 7.34 12.53 11.18
N HIS A 102 7.26 13.85 11.39
CA HIS A 102 6.55 14.45 12.53
C HIS A 102 5.05 14.67 12.33
N LEU A 103 4.47 14.23 11.22
CA LEU A 103 3.01 14.25 11.07
C LEU A 103 2.36 13.27 12.05
N GLY A 104 1.34 13.68 12.76
CA GLY A 104 0.64 12.85 13.75
C GLY A 104 0.03 11.57 13.18
N SER A 105 -0.24 11.54 11.87
CA SER A 105 -0.70 10.34 11.16
C SER A 105 0.42 9.38 10.72
N VAL A 106 1.67 9.79 10.86
CA VAL A 106 2.87 9.04 10.41
C VAL A 106 3.71 8.58 11.59
N SER A 107 3.77 9.38 12.65
CA SER A 107 4.53 9.07 13.85
C SER A 107 3.79 8.03 14.70
N PHE A 108 3.99 6.76 14.38
CA PHE A 108 3.58 5.67 15.26
C PHE A 108 4.75 5.32 16.18
N GLU A 109 4.53 5.36 17.47
CA GLU A 109 5.48 4.80 18.42
C GLU A 109 5.53 3.28 18.25
N GLY A 110 6.65 2.78 17.78
CA GLY A 110 6.86 1.34 17.63
C GLY A 110 8.26 1.00 17.14
N SER A 111 8.81 -0.09 17.64
CA SER A 111 10.15 -0.62 17.28
C SER A 111 10.28 -1.02 15.80
N LYS A 112 9.22 -0.93 15.01
CA LYS A 112 9.19 -1.31 13.60
C LYS A 112 9.35 -0.13 12.63
N THR A 113 9.19 1.10 13.11
CA THR A 113 9.37 2.30 12.29
C THR A 113 10.84 2.73 12.37
N PRO A 114 11.52 2.96 11.23
CA PRO A 114 12.88 3.48 11.25
C PRO A 114 12.93 4.84 11.94
N SER A 115 14.03 5.13 12.61
CA SER A 115 14.28 6.46 13.20
C SER A 115 14.51 7.49 12.10
N LEU A 116 14.39 8.77 12.45
CA LEU A 116 14.67 9.87 11.51
C LEU A 116 16.10 9.82 10.99
N ASP A 117 17.06 9.53 11.87
CA ASP A 117 18.48 9.45 11.51
C ASP A 117 18.75 8.31 10.53
N GLU A 118 18.11 7.14 10.70
CA GLU A 118 18.19 6.01 9.78
C GLU A 118 17.59 6.37 8.41
N LEU A 119 16.42 7.02 8.38
CA LEU A 119 15.78 7.47 7.16
C LEU A 119 16.64 8.47 6.39
N GLU A 120 17.20 9.48 7.08
CA GLU A 120 18.06 10.48 6.48
C GLU A 120 19.40 9.88 6.02
N SER A 121 19.97 8.96 6.78
CA SER A 121 21.20 8.27 6.41
C SER A 121 21.02 7.45 5.14
N VAL A 122 19.96 6.63 5.05
CA VAL A 122 19.64 5.86 3.85
C VAL A 122 19.34 6.78 2.66
N TYR A 123 18.55 7.83 2.86
CA TYR A 123 18.25 8.77 1.79
C TYR A 123 19.49 9.50 1.27
N ASN A 124 20.38 9.94 2.15
CA ASN A 124 21.58 10.68 1.78
C ASN A 124 22.65 9.78 1.13
N SER A 125 22.62 8.47 1.38
CA SER A 125 23.53 7.53 0.73
C SER A 125 23.25 7.32 -0.76
N ILE A 126 22.05 7.69 -1.22
CA ILE A 126 21.63 7.61 -2.61
C ILE A 126 22.00 8.90 -3.33
N ASN A 127 22.64 8.83 -4.48
CA ASN A 127 22.99 10.00 -5.30
C ASN A 127 21.76 10.52 -6.05
N ASN A 128 21.72 11.83 -6.33
CA ASN A 128 20.55 12.47 -6.94
C ASN A 128 20.27 12.06 -8.40
N ASN A 129 21.27 11.57 -9.12
CA ASN A 129 21.18 11.31 -10.57
C ASN A 129 21.53 9.87 -10.96
N ASP A 130 21.79 9.00 -10.00
CA ASP A 130 22.21 7.63 -10.26
C ASP A 130 21.16 6.64 -9.74
N ASN A 131 20.88 5.65 -10.56
CA ASN A 131 20.15 4.47 -10.13
C ASN A 131 21.09 3.62 -9.26
N GLN A 132 20.75 3.43 -8.00
CA GLN A 132 21.56 2.67 -7.05
C GLN A 132 20.80 1.48 -6.52
N THR A 133 21.51 0.37 -6.33
CA THR A 133 20.92 -0.83 -5.74
C THR A 133 20.95 -0.75 -4.21
N ILE A 134 20.12 -1.55 -3.57
CA ILE A 134 20.18 -1.70 -2.10
C ILE A 134 21.55 -2.23 -1.68
N SER A 135 22.18 -3.10 -2.47
CA SER A 135 23.55 -3.58 -2.22
C SER A 135 24.57 -2.44 -2.17
N ASP A 136 24.43 -1.41 -3.03
CA ASP A 136 25.29 -0.23 -3.00
C ASP A 136 25.11 0.60 -1.72
N ILE A 137 23.89 0.64 -1.18
CA ILE A 137 23.58 1.34 0.07
C ILE A 137 24.17 0.60 1.26
N ILE A 138 24.04 -0.72 1.30
CA ILE A 138 24.67 -1.57 2.33
C ILE A 138 26.17 -1.31 2.40
N GLY A 139 26.84 -1.23 1.25
CA GLY A 139 28.27 -0.95 1.18
C GLY A 139 28.69 0.45 1.64
N LYS A 140 27.75 1.40 1.74
CA LYS A 140 27.99 2.79 2.12
C LYS A 140 27.57 3.14 3.55
N THR A 141 26.71 2.33 4.14
CA THR A 141 26.16 2.57 5.48
C THR A 141 26.51 1.41 6.41
N GLU A 142 26.63 1.70 7.71
CA GLU A 142 26.81 0.67 8.75
C GLU A 142 25.43 0.19 9.30
N ILE A 143 24.37 0.39 8.53
CA ILE A 143 22.99 0.07 8.92
C ILE A 143 22.70 -1.38 8.53
N GLU A 144 22.01 -2.10 9.41
CA GLU A 144 21.55 -3.47 9.13
C GLU A 144 20.61 -3.53 7.94
N TYR A 145 20.71 -4.59 7.13
CA TYR A 145 19.90 -4.80 5.92
C TYR A 145 18.38 -4.65 6.18
N GLU A 146 17.90 -5.20 7.28
CA GLU A 146 16.47 -5.14 7.62
C GLU A 146 16.00 -3.69 7.87
N ILE A 147 16.84 -2.89 8.50
CA ILE A 147 16.54 -1.47 8.76
C ILE A 147 16.59 -0.68 7.45
N ILE A 148 17.55 -0.97 6.56
CA ILE A 148 17.61 -0.36 5.22
C ILE A 148 16.34 -0.66 4.45
N CYS A 149 15.88 -1.91 4.41
CA CYS A 149 14.65 -2.28 3.73
C CYS A 149 13.43 -1.54 4.28
N ARG A 150 13.31 -1.42 5.60
CA ARG A 150 12.22 -0.67 6.25
C ARG A 150 12.27 0.83 5.90
N ALA A 151 13.48 1.41 5.93
CA ALA A 151 13.67 2.81 5.55
C ALA A 151 13.32 3.06 4.08
N VAL A 152 13.74 2.18 3.18
CA VAL A 152 13.41 2.25 1.75
C VAL A 152 11.89 2.16 1.53
N ILE A 153 11.21 1.21 2.18
CA ILE A 153 9.74 1.09 2.10
C ILE A 153 9.07 2.39 2.56
N TRP A 154 9.52 2.95 3.68
CA TRP A 154 8.98 4.20 4.20
C TRP A 154 9.22 5.36 3.22
N LEU A 155 10.42 5.49 2.68
CA LEU A 155 10.78 6.55 1.73
C LEU A 155 10.00 6.43 0.41
N ILE A 156 9.75 5.21 -0.09
CA ILE A 156 8.89 4.97 -1.25
C ILE A 156 7.43 5.34 -0.94
N LYS A 157 6.92 4.89 0.21
CA LYS A 157 5.54 5.17 0.64
C LYS A 157 5.24 6.67 0.68
N PHE A 158 6.21 7.47 1.10
CA PHE A 158 6.03 8.90 1.20
C PHE A 158 6.63 9.68 0.01
N GLY A 159 6.96 9.00 -1.09
CA GLY A 159 7.31 9.64 -2.36
C GLY A 159 8.69 10.31 -2.39
N PHE A 160 9.63 9.89 -1.54
CA PHE A 160 11.02 10.35 -1.57
C PHE A 160 11.89 9.51 -2.50
N LEU A 161 11.52 8.24 -2.68
CA LEU A 161 12.18 7.30 -3.58
C LEU A 161 11.15 6.66 -4.51
N SER A 162 11.62 6.27 -5.69
CA SER A 162 10.98 5.30 -6.55
C SER A 162 11.84 4.05 -6.67
N MET A 163 11.20 2.92 -6.91
CA MET A 163 11.87 1.65 -7.14
C MET A 163 11.45 1.12 -8.51
N GLU A 164 12.43 0.79 -9.34
CA GLU A 164 12.22 0.01 -10.55
C GLU A 164 12.30 -1.47 -10.18
N GLY A 165 11.19 -2.17 -10.29
CA GLY A 165 11.11 -3.61 -10.05
C GLY A 165 10.96 -4.36 -11.36
N LYS A 166 11.66 -5.48 -11.51
CA LYS A 166 11.28 -6.49 -12.50
C LYS A 166 10.05 -7.19 -11.93
N VAL A 167 8.93 -7.12 -12.66
CA VAL A 167 7.78 -8.00 -12.42
C VAL A 167 8.32 -9.42 -12.58
N ASN A 168 8.28 -10.22 -11.53
CA ASN A 168 8.56 -11.64 -11.65
C ASN A 168 7.44 -12.23 -12.52
N GLU A 169 7.79 -12.60 -13.76
CA GLU A 169 6.95 -13.39 -14.64
C GLU A 169 6.76 -14.82 -14.11
#